data_3ad5d87da588f1633c09fd2dcb0ff002
#
_entry.id   3ad5d87da588f1633c09fd2dcb0ff002
#
_cell.length_a   1.000
_cell.length_b   1.000
_cell.length_c   1.000
_cell.angle_alpha   90.00
_cell.angle_beta   90.00
_cell.angle_gamma   90.00
#
_symmetry.space_group_name_H-M   'P 1'
#
loop_
_entity.id
_entity.type
_entity.pdbx_description
1 polymer ?
#
loop_
_entity_poly.entity_id
_entity_poly.type
_entity_poly.pdbx_seq_one_letter_code
_entity_poly.pdbx_strand_id
1 'polypeptide(L)'
;MKQYLDILDRILKEGTQKGDRTGTGTISIFGTQSRYPLSEGFPLLTTKKLYLKGIIYELLWFLKGSTNIKFLQENNVHIWDEWADENGELGPVYGHQWRTWPDYDGGVIDQIQYVVDQLKHNPNSRRMIVSAWNVAEVNKMALPPCHTIFQFYVDYPDGQDAQGRLSLQLYQRSADTFLGVPFNIASYALLLQMMAQVTGFKTGDFIHTTGDTHLYLNHLDQARLQLTREPRPLPVMKLNPDVKSIFDFHYEDFQLEGYDPWPHIKADVSV
;
A
#
# COMPACT_ATOMS: atom_id res chain seq x y z
N MET A 1 2.31 -1.54 15.96
CA MET A 1 1.87 -2.57 14.95
C MET A 1 1.09 -3.75 15.56
N LYS A 2 0.51 -3.56 16.73
CA LYS A 2 -0.34 -4.59 17.37
C LYS A 2 -1.56 -4.94 16.49
N GLN A 3 -2.14 -3.95 15.85
CA GLN A 3 -3.31 -4.10 14.95
C GLN A 3 -3.09 -5.17 13.86
N TYR A 4 -1.89 -5.22 13.28
CA TYR A 4 -1.54 -6.24 12.30
C TYR A 4 -1.41 -7.64 12.94
N LEU A 5 -0.79 -7.73 14.10
CA LEU A 5 -0.64 -9.01 14.83
C LEU A 5 -2.01 -9.55 15.28
N ASP A 6 -2.92 -8.67 15.68
CA ASP A 6 -4.28 -9.07 16.07
C ASP A 6 -5.05 -9.68 14.87
N ILE A 7 -4.86 -9.14 13.65
CA ILE A 7 -5.44 -9.74 12.44
C ILE A 7 -4.82 -11.10 12.15
N LEU A 8 -3.49 -11.21 12.24
CA LEU A 8 -2.78 -12.47 12.00
C LEU A 8 -3.20 -13.57 12.98
N ASP A 9 -3.30 -13.23 14.27
CA ASP A 9 -3.79 -14.13 15.33
C ASP A 9 -5.26 -14.54 15.08
N ARG A 10 -6.10 -13.57 14.69
CA ARG A 10 -7.50 -13.81 14.38
C ARG A 10 -7.68 -14.79 13.23
N ILE A 11 -6.87 -14.66 12.13
CA ILE A 11 -6.93 -15.61 11.01
C ILE A 11 -6.58 -17.02 11.47
N LEU A 12 -5.54 -17.18 12.31
CA LEU A 12 -5.14 -18.50 12.82
C LEU A 12 -6.20 -19.15 13.71
N LYS A 13 -7.00 -18.35 14.43
CA LYS A 13 -8.03 -18.84 15.38
C LYS A 13 -9.40 -19.05 14.75
N GLU A 14 -9.81 -18.15 13.84
CA GLU A 14 -11.16 -18.07 13.34
C GLU A 14 -11.26 -18.39 11.84
N GLY A 15 -10.12 -18.43 11.14
CA GLY A 15 -10.08 -18.60 9.67
C GLY A 15 -10.60 -19.96 9.24
N THR A 16 -11.32 -19.97 8.12
CA THR A 16 -11.78 -21.20 7.46
C THR A 16 -10.87 -21.54 6.30
N GLN A 17 -10.61 -22.84 6.11
CA GLN A 17 -9.78 -23.32 5.02
C GLN A 17 -10.52 -23.20 3.69
N LYS A 18 -9.81 -22.69 2.66
CA LYS A 18 -10.30 -22.54 1.28
C LYS A 18 -9.22 -22.98 0.30
N GLY A 19 -9.66 -23.51 -0.83
CA GLY A 19 -8.80 -23.61 -2.02
C GLY A 19 -8.58 -22.24 -2.64
N ASP A 20 -7.49 -22.10 -3.39
CA ASP A 20 -7.17 -20.89 -4.13
C ASP A 20 -6.62 -21.21 -5.52
N ARG A 21 -6.41 -20.17 -6.35
CA ARG A 21 -5.89 -20.28 -7.71
C ARG A 21 -4.51 -20.94 -7.79
N THR A 22 -3.67 -20.73 -6.77
CA THR A 22 -2.27 -21.22 -6.75
C THR A 22 -2.18 -22.70 -6.37
N GLY A 23 -3.27 -23.29 -5.86
CA GLY A 23 -3.28 -24.67 -5.35
C GLY A 23 -2.62 -24.86 -3.98
N THR A 24 -2.03 -23.79 -3.38
CA THR A 24 -1.42 -23.85 -2.05
C THR A 24 -2.49 -24.02 -0.96
N GLY A 25 -3.66 -23.41 -1.16
CA GLY A 25 -4.72 -23.30 -0.17
C GLY A 25 -4.45 -22.20 0.86
N THR A 26 -5.53 -21.72 1.46
CA THR A 26 -5.49 -20.64 2.45
C THR A 26 -6.39 -20.95 3.64
N ILE A 27 -6.13 -20.29 4.78
CA ILE A 27 -7.14 -20.03 5.80
C ILE A 27 -7.49 -18.54 5.75
N SER A 28 -8.76 -18.21 5.82
CA SER A 28 -9.22 -16.83 5.66
C SER A 28 -10.40 -16.45 6.54
N ILE A 29 -10.48 -15.15 6.81
CA ILE A 29 -11.64 -14.46 7.37
C ILE A 29 -12.09 -13.39 6.36
N PHE A 30 -13.36 -12.97 6.43
CA PHE A 30 -13.88 -11.95 5.52
C PHE A 30 -14.17 -10.65 6.27
N GLY A 31 -13.55 -9.57 5.82
CA GLY A 31 -13.78 -8.23 6.34
C GLY A 31 -13.01 -7.93 7.62
N THR A 32 -11.93 -7.14 7.50
CA THR A 32 -11.24 -6.54 8.65
C THR A 32 -10.98 -5.05 8.39
N GLN A 33 -10.80 -4.30 9.48
CA GLN A 33 -10.32 -2.94 9.41
C GLN A 33 -9.31 -2.68 10.52
N SER A 34 -8.21 -2.03 10.17
CA SER A 34 -7.19 -1.60 11.12
C SER A 34 -6.81 -0.14 10.88
N ARG A 35 -6.40 0.55 11.93
CA ARG A 35 -6.00 1.96 11.90
C ARG A 35 -4.57 2.10 12.39
N TYR A 36 -3.77 2.84 11.66
CA TYR A 36 -2.37 3.13 11.94
C TYR A 36 -2.17 4.64 12.03
N PRO A 37 -2.18 5.22 13.26
CA PRO A 37 -1.90 6.64 13.45
C PRO A 37 -0.42 6.91 13.12
N LEU A 38 -0.15 7.76 12.13
CA LEU A 38 1.24 8.07 11.76
C LEU A 38 1.93 8.99 12.78
N SER A 39 1.17 9.55 13.72
CA SER A 39 1.70 10.23 14.91
C SER A 39 2.47 9.30 15.87
N GLU A 40 2.21 7.99 15.81
CA GLU A 40 2.94 6.97 16.61
C GLU A 40 4.24 6.51 15.94
N GLY A 41 4.49 6.92 14.69
CA GLY A 41 5.63 6.53 13.87
C GLY A 41 5.21 5.93 12.53
N PHE A 42 6.18 5.66 11.68
CA PHE A 42 5.93 5.06 10.38
C PHE A 42 5.59 3.56 10.53
N PRO A 43 4.43 3.09 10.01
CA PRO A 43 3.95 1.73 10.28
C PRO A 43 4.68 0.66 9.44
N LEU A 44 5.98 0.55 9.62
CA LEU A 44 6.83 -0.50 9.08
C LEU A 44 7.00 -1.58 10.15
N LEU A 45 6.62 -2.83 9.83
CA LEU A 45 6.66 -3.93 10.79
C LEU A 45 8.04 -4.09 11.44
N THR A 46 8.03 -4.25 12.77
CA THR A 46 9.25 -4.52 13.54
C THR A 46 9.35 -6.00 13.99
N THR A 47 8.26 -6.77 13.90
CA THR A 47 8.26 -8.21 14.23
C THR A 47 8.89 -9.10 13.16
N LYS A 48 9.14 -8.57 11.99
CA LYS A 48 10.04 -9.11 10.96
C LYS A 48 10.59 -7.97 10.09
N LYS A 49 11.82 -8.12 9.60
CA LYS A 49 12.43 -7.15 8.68
C LYS A 49 11.73 -7.17 7.33
N LEU A 50 11.34 -5.99 6.83
CA LEU A 50 10.75 -5.79 5.50
C LEU A 50 11.76 -5.23 4.51
N TYR A 51 11.49 -5.45 3.22
CA TYR A 51 12.28 -4.93 2.10
C TYR A 51 11.81 -3.53 1.69
N LEU A 52 12.16 -2.51 2.49
CA LEU A 52 11.72 -1.13 2.28
C LEU A 52 12.08 -0.57 0.89
N LYS A 53 13.27 -0.93 0.37
CA LYS A 53 13.67 -0.49 -0.98
C LYS A 53 12.64 -0.89 -2.03
N GLY A 54 12.16 -2.13 -1.98
CA GLY A 54 11.11 -2.61 -2.89
C GLY A 54 9.81 -1.81 -2.74
N ILE A 55 9.40 -1.52 -1.51
CA ILE A 55 8.18 -0.73 -1.22
C ILE A 55 8.27 0.68 -1.83
N ILE A 56 9.40 1.37 -1.64
CA ILE A 56 9.58 2.74 -2.17
C ILE A 56 9.58 2.73 -3.69
N TYR A 57 10.38 1.86 -4.33
CA TYR A 57 10.47 1.82 -5.79
C TYR A 57 9.14 1.39 -6.45
N GLU A 58 8.39 0.48 -5.85
CA GLU A 58 7.06 0.10 -6.33
C GLU A 58 6.10 1.29 -6.31
N LEU A 59 6.05 2.04 -5.20
CA LEU A 59 5.20 3.22 -5.09
C LEU A 59 5.59 4.29 -6.11
N LEU A 60 6.88 4.57 -6.28
CA LEU A 60 7.37 5.50 -7.29
C LEU A 60 7.02 5.04 -8.71
N TRP A 61 7.09 3.74 -8.97
CA TRP A 61 6.71 3.15 -10.25
C TRP A 61 5.21 3.31 -10.52
N PHE A 62 4.34 3.10 -9.54
CA PHE A 62 2.90 3.38 -9.66
C PHE A 62 2.64 4.87 -9.97
N LEU A 63 3.32 5.78 -9.27
CA LEU A 63 3.18 7.22 -9.46
C LEU A 63 3.70 7.69 -10.84
N LYS A 64 4.62 6.97 -11.46
CA LYS A 64 5.02 7.20 -12.85
C LYS A 64 3.97 6.78 -13.88
N GLY A 65 2.95 6.03 -13.48
CA GLY A 65 1.94 5.47 -14.40
C GLY A 65 2.49 4.34 -15.29
N SER A 66 3.67 3.82 -14.98
CA SER A 66 4.32 2.78 -15.77
C SER A 66 3.70 1.40 -15.50
N THR A 67 3.70 0.56 -16.52
CA THR A 67 3.27 -0.85 -16.48
C THR A 67 4.42 -1.81 -16.77
N ASN A 68 5.55 -1.28 -17.25
CA ASN A 68 6.76 -2.05 -17.56
C ASN A 68 7.68 -2.13 -16.34
N ILE A 69 8.15 -3.34 -16.02
CA ILE A 69 8.99 -3.61 -14.83
C ILE A 69 10.44 -3.16 -14.98
N LYS A 70 10.87 -2.67 -16.15
CA LYS A 70 12.24 -2.26 -16.42
C LYS A 70 12.76 -1.25 -15.38
N PHE A 71 11.95 -0.26 -15.00
CA PHE A 71 12.30 0.70 -13.96
C PHE A 71 12.62 0.01 -12.62
N LEU A 72 11.87 -1.00 -12.24
CA LEU A 72 12.10 -1.77 -11.02
C LEU A 72 13.41 -2.57 -11.13
N GLN A 73 13.61 -3.28 -12.24
CA GLN A 73 14.81 -4.10 -12.48
C GLN A 73 16.09 -3.26 -12.53
N GLU A 74 16.08 -2.10 -13.17
CA GLU A 74 17.22 -1.15 -13.20
C GLU A 74 17.63 -0.69 -11.79
N ASN A 75 16.68 -0.77 -10.84
CA ASN A 75 16.94 -0.46 -9.43
C ASN A 75 17.10 -1.70 -8.54
N ASN A 76 17.33 -2.89 -9.12
CA ASN A 76 17.45 -4.17 -8.42
C ASN A 76 16.24 -4.47 -7.52
N VAL A 77 15.02 -4.24 -8.04
CA VAL A 77 13.74 -4.62 -7.44
C VAL A 77 13.04 -5.61 -8.36
N HIS A 78 12.81 -6.83 -7.88
CA HIS A 78 12.37 -7.97 -8.68
C HIS A 78 11.03 -8.54 -8.24
N ILE A 79 10.24 -7.75 -7.49
CA ILE A 79 8.99 -8.20 -6.87
C ILE A 79 7.83 -8.39 -7.86
N TRP A 80 8.02 -8.03 -9.13
CA TRP A 80 7.03 -8.18 -10.20
C TRP A 80 7.49 -9.07 -11.36
N ASP A 81 8.72 -9.59 -11.32
CA ASP A 81 9.31 -10.35 -12.43
C ASP A 81 8.47 -11.58 -12.83
N GLU A 82 7.84 -12.25 -11.86
CA GLU A 82 7.09 -13.50 -12.09
C GLU A 82 5.78 -13.29 -12.87
N TRP A 83 5.27 -12.05 -12.93
CA TRP A 83 4.00 -11.75 -13.62
C TRP A 83 4.19 -11.03 -14.96
N ALA A 84 5.37 -10.50 -15.23
CA ALA A 84 5.65 -9.78 -16.45
C ALA A 84 5.78 -10.71 -17.66
N ASP A 85 5.37 -10.23 -18.83
CA ASP A 85 5.60 -10.91 -20.08
C ASP A 85 7.09 -10.82 -20.51
N GLU A 86 7.43 -11.38 -21.67
CA GLU A 86 8.78 -11.38 -22.23
C GLU A 86 9.36 -9.98 -22.53
N ASN A 87 8.51 -8.98 -22.63
CA ASN A 87 8.86 -7.57 -22.85
C ASN A 87 8.90 -6.77 -21.52
N GLY A 88 8.59 -7.42 -20.40
CA GLY A 88 8.52 -6.79 -19.09
C GLY A 88 7.19 -6.04 -18.84
N GLU A 89 6.14 -6.32 -19.61
CA GLU A 89 4.84 -5.66 -19.48
C GLU A 89 3.88 -6.46 -18.58
N LEU A 90 3.06 -5.72 -17.82
CA LEU A 90 2.05 -6.27 -16.92
C LEU A 90 0.61 -5.95 -17.37
N GLY A 91 0.45 -5.25 -18.50
CA GLY A 91 -0.83 -4.70 -18.91
C GLY A 91 -1.24 -3.50 -18.03
N PRO A 92 -2.49 -3.03 -18.12
CA PRO A 92 -2.93 -1.77 -17.51
C PRO A 92 -3.12 -1.84 -15.99
N VAL A 93 -2.08 -2.29 -15.24
CA VAL A 93 -2.09 -2.44 -13.78
C VAL A 93 -2.02 -1.09 -13.06
N TYR A 94 -2.12 -1.06 -11.78
CA TYR A 94 -2.11 0.04 -10.80
C TYR A 94 -1.73 1.44 -11.33
N GLY A 95 -0.49 1.63 -11.76
CA GLY A 95 0.03 2.93 -12.21
C GLY A 95 -0.71 3.47 -13.41
N HIS A 96 -1.05 2.61 -14.38
CA HIS A 96 -1.87 2.98 -15.53
C HIS A 96 -3.25 3.48 -15.08
N GLN A 97 -3.93 2.73 -14.23
CA GLN A 97 -5.26 3.13 -13.75
C GLN A 97 -5.21 4.42 -12.93
N TRP A 98 -4.17 4.64 -12.13
CA TRP A 98 -4.02 5.85 -11.32
C TRP A 98 -3.78 7.11 -12.16
N ARG A 99 -3.03 6.99 -13.26
CA ARG A 99 -2.49 8.12 -14.00
C ARG A 99 -3.08 8.32 -15.41
N THR A 100 -3.63 7.26 -16.00
CA THR A 100 -4.09 7.26 -17.40
C THR A 100 -5.41 6.51 -17.57
N TRP A 101 -6.33 6.68 -16.60
CA TRP A 101 -7.67 6.09 -16.71
C TRP A 101 -8.35 6.56 -18.00
N PRO A 102 -8.87 5.65 -18.86
CA PRO A 102 -9.52 6.03 -20.10
C PRO A 102 -10.76 6.90 -19.86
N ASP A 103 -10.87 8.02 -20.58
CA ASP A 103 -12.09 8.83 -20.64
C ASP A 103 -12.94 8.48 -21.86
N TYR A 104 -14.25 8.62 -21.72
CA TYR A 104 -15.19 8.34 -22.81
C TYR A 104 -15.01 9.26 -24.04
N ASP A 105 -14.49 10.46 -23.82
CA ASP A 105 -14.21 11.44 -24.87
C ASP A 105 -12.85 11.21 -25.59
N GLY A 106 -12.19 10.07 -25.30
CA GLY A 106 -10.92 9.69 -25.91
C GLY A 106 -9.69 10.33 -25.24
N GLY A 107 -9.88 11.00 -24.12
CA GLY A 107 -8.82 11.51 -23.26
C GLY A 107 -8.39 10.52 -22.16
N VAL A 108 -7.66 11.05 -21.18
CA VAL A 108 -7.26 10.30 -19.98
C VAL A 108 -7.54 11.13 -18.74
N ILE A 109 -7.85 10.44 -17.65
CA ILE A 109 -8.05 11.02 -16.33
C ILE A 109 -6.86 10.60 -15.44
N ASP A 110 -6.09 11.59 -14.98
CA ASP A 110 -5.08 11.40 -13.96
C ASP A 110 -5.73 11.52 -12.57
N GLN A 111 -6.07 10.40 -11.96
CA GLN A 111 -6.75 10.36 -10.66
C GLN A 111 -5.87 10.91 -9.53
N ILE A 112 -4.55 10.72 -9.59
CA ILE A 112 -3.61 11.25 -8.58
C ILE A 112 -3.54 12.77 -8.67
N GLN A 113 -3.39 13.33 -9.88
CA GLN A 113 -3.40 14.78 -10.07
C GLN A 113 -4.73 15.38 -9.62
N TYR A 114 -5.85 14.75 -9.99
CA TYR A 114 -7.17 15.19 -9.54
C TYR A 114 -7.26 15.27 -8.00
N VAL A 115 -6.78 14.26 -7.28
CA VAL A 115 -6.79 14.27 -5.81
C VAL A 115 -5.89 15.38 -5.26
N VAL A 116 -4.69 15.59 -5.83
CA VAL A 116 -3.79 16.70 -5.43
C VAL A 116 -4.52 18.05 -5.59
N ASP A 117 -5.21 18.26 -6.70
CA ASP A 117 -5.93 19.50 -6.98
C ASP A 117 -7.12 19.69 -6.01
N GLN A 118 -7.86 18.61 -5.72
CA GLN A 118 -8.94 18.66 -4.73
C GLN A 118 -8.41 18.98 -3.33
N LEU A 119 -7.32 18.37 -2.90
CA LEU A 119 -6.70 18.65 -1.61
C LEU A 119 -6.28 20.12 -1.47
N LYS A 120 -5.76 20.73 -2.54
CA LYS A 120 -5.31 22.12 -2.54
C LYS A 120 -6.46 23.14 -2.61
N HIS A 121 -7.56 22.83 -3.32
CA HIS A 121 -8.59 23.81 -3.65
C HIS A 121 -9.95 23.51 -3.00
N ASN A 122 -10.23 22.26 -2.65
CA ASN A 122 -11.50 21.81 -2.07
C ASN A 122 -11.28 20.62 -1.09
N PRO A 123 -10.55 20.83 0.01
CA PRO A 123 -10.14 19.75 0.93
C PRO A 123 -11.32 19.07 1.64
N ASN A 124 -12.51 19.70 1.67
CA ASN A 124 -13.73 19.12 2.22
C ASN A 124 -14.45 18.18 1.25
N SER A 125 -13.91 17.95 0.05
CA SER A 125 -14.49 17.05 -0.95
C SER A 125 -14.57 15.61 -0.42
N ARG A 126 -15.70 14.95 -0.66
CA ARG A 126 -15.89 13.51 -0.41
C ARG A 126 -15.55 12.65 -1.62
N ARG A 127 -14.99 13.27 -2.69
CA ARG A 127 -14.72 12.64 -3.99
C ARG A 127 -13.22 12.42 -4.25
N MET A 128 -12.39 12.56 -3.23
CA MET A 128 -10.94 12.31 -3.32
C MET A 128 -10.66 10.81 -3.29
N ILE A 129 -11.01 10.14 -4.39
CA ILE A 129 -10.97 8.69 -4.55
C ILE A 129 -10.05 8.36 -5.73
N VAL A 130 -9.26 7.30 -5.59
CA VAL A 130 -8.46 6.69 -6.65
C VAL A 130 -8.85 5.22 -6.76
N SER A 131 -9.23 4.77 -7.95
CA SER A 131 -9.59 3.37 -8.23
C SER A 131 -8.55 2.74 -9.16
N ALA A 132 -8.06 1.56 -8.78
CA ALA A 132 -7.28 0.70 -9.66
C ALA A 132 -8.15 -0.40 -10.30
N TRP A 133 -9.39 -0.60 -9.81
CA TRP A 133 -10.30 -1.61 -10.32
C TRP A 133 -11.12 -1.07 -11.49
N ASN A 134 -10.65 -1.35 -12.71
CA ASN A 134 -11.34 -1.01 -13.94
C ASN A 134 -11.97 -2.27 -14.55
N VAL A 135 -13.30 -2.39 -14.45
CA VAL A 135 -14.04 -3.57 -14.91
C VAL A 135 -13.82 -3.86 -16.41
N ALA A 136 -13.61 -2.83 -17.21
CA ALA A 136 -13.38 -2.98 -18.66
C ALA A 136 -11.96 -3.48 -19.00
N GLU A 137 -11.02 -3.38 -18.07
CA GLU A 137 -9.60 -3.69 -18.34
C GLU A 137 -9.00 -4.74 -17.39
N VAL A 138 -9.70 -5.11 -16.31
CA VAL A 138 -9.17 -6.03 -15.30
C VAL A 138 -8.70 -7.37 -15.89
N ASN A 139 -9.33 -7.84 -16.95
CA ASN A 139 -8.95 -9.08 -17.66
C ASN A 139 -7.73 -8.93 -18.58
N LYS A 140 -7.23 -7.70 -18.79
CA LYS A 140 -6.02 -7.42 -19.57
C LYS A 140 -4.79 -7.30 -18.66
N MET A 141 -4.96 -7.34 -17.36
CA MET A 141 -3.90 -7.20 -16.36
C MET A 141 -3.28 -8.55 -16.05
N ALA A 142 -1.96 -8.61 -15.99
CA ALA A 142 -1.24 -9.82 -15.59
C ALA A 142 -1.65 -10.26 -14.18
N LEU A 143 -1.90 -9.28 -13.29
CA LEU A 143 -2.45 -9.52 -11.95
C LEU A 143 -3.54 -8.48 -11.64
N PRO A 144 -4.84 -8.91 -11.51
CA PRO A 144 -5.91 -8.01 -11.09
C PRO A 144 -5.62 -7.36 -9.74
N PRO A 145 -5.87 -6.02 -9.58
CA PRO A 145 -5.48 -5.28 -8.39
C PRO A 145 -6.04 -5.88 -7.10
N CYS A 146 -5.17 -6.16 -6.14
CA CYS A 146 -5.55 -6.57 -4.79
C CYS A 146 -6.02 -5.36 -3.97
N HIS A 147 -5.25 -4.28 -3.96
CA HIS A 147 -5.62 -2.99 -3.38
C HIS A 147 -6.35 -2.14 -4.43
N THR A 148 -7.68 -2.12 -4.34
CA THR A 148 -8.57 -1.75 -5.44
C THR A 148 -8.96 -0.28 -5.45
N ILE A 149 -9.17 0.32 -4.28
CA ILE A 149 -9.64 1.69 -4.14
C ILE A 149 -9.12 2.32 -2.85
N PHE A 150 -8.77 3.59 -2.92
CA PHE A 150 -8.43 4.35 -1.73
C PHE A 150 -9.02 5.76 -1.78
N GLN A 151 -9.24 6.33 -0.59
CA GLN A 151 -9.87 7.62 -0.40
C GLN A 151 -9.08 8.46 0.60
N PHE A 152 -8.94 9.74 0.30
CA PHE A 152 -8.38 10.73 1.21
C PHE A 152 -9.48 11.50 1.95
N TYR A 153 -9.15 11.92 3.16
CA TYR A 153 -10.03 12.68 4.03
C TYR A 153 -9.22 13.70 4.83
N VAL A 154 -9.72 14.93 4.88
CA VAL A 154 -9.12 16.00 5.68
C VAL A 154 -10.03 16.31 6.87
N ASP A 155 -9.47 16.40 8.06
CA ASP A 155 -10.12 16.91 9.26
C ASP A 155 -9.31 18.04 9.91
N TYR A 156 -9.98 18.76 10.81
CA TYR A 156 -9.42 19.93 11.50
C TYR A 156 -9.63 19.78 13.02
N PRO A 157 -8.89 18.86 13.68
CA PRO A 157 -9.10 18.57 15.09
C PRO A 157 -8.80 19.76 16.01
N ASP A 158 -7.92 20.67 15.57
CA ASP A 158 -7.53 21.88 16.32
C ASP A 158 -8.33 23.13 15.90
N GLY A 159 -9.42 22.96 15.13
CA GLY A 159 -10.27 24.03 14.61
C GLY A 159 -10.03 24.34 13.12
N GLN A 160 -11.02 24.99 12.47
CA GLN A 160 -11.01 25.23 11.01
C GLN A 160 -9.87 26.18 10.54
N ASP A 161 -9.37 27.01 11.45
CA ASP A 161 -8.25 27.94 11.16
C ASP A 161 -6.85 27.28 11.36
N ALA A 162 -6.83 26.07 11.90
CA ALA A 162 -5.59 25.31 12.07
C ALA A 162 -5.20 24.54 10.80
N GLN A 163 -3.94 24.11 10.73
CA GLN A 163 -3.49 23.22 9.68
C GLN A 163 -4.27 21.90 9.74
N GLY A 164 -4.98 21.56 8.65
CA GLY A 164 -5.74 20.33 8.52
C GLY A 164 -4.87 19.08 8.59
N ARG A 165 -5.48 17.96 8.92
CA ARG A 165 -4.87 16.65 9.02
C ARG A 165 -5.40 15.74 7.91
N LEU A 166 -4.52 15.18 7.09
CA LEU A 166 -4.85 14.28 5.99
C LEU A 166 -4.77 12.82 6.43
N SER A 167 -5.84 12.07 6.21
CA SER A 167 -5.92 10.62 6.42
C SER A 167 -6.22 9.90 5.11
N LEU A 168 -5.87 8.61 5.04
CA LEU A 168 -6.08 7.77 3.86
C LEU A 168 -6.71 6.45 4.29
N GLN A 169 -7.79 6.03 3.60
CA GLN A 169 -8.37 4.70 3.74
C GLN A 169 -8.20 3.90 2.46
N LEU A 170 -7.65 2.69 2.59
CA LEU A 170 -7.52 1.69 1.53
C LEU A 170 -8.55 0.59 1.69
N TYR A 171 -9.19 0.17 0.59
CA TYR A 171 -9.86 -1.13 0.50
C TYR A 171 -9.05 -2.09 -0.35
N GLN A 172 -8.65 -3.20 0.25
CA GLN A 172 -7.93 -4.31 -0.37
C GLN A 172 -8.83 -5.54 -0.44
N ARG A 173 -9.23 -5.96 -1.65
CA ARG A 173 -10.17 -7.08 -1.85
C ARG A 173 -9.60 -8.44 -1.48
N SER A 174 -8.28 -8.61 -1.64
CA SER A 174 -7.54 -9.85 -1.42
C SER A 174 -6.24 -9.51 -0.69
N ALA A 175 -6.07 -10.02 0.50
CA ALA A 175 -5.04 -9.60 1.44
C ALA A 175 -4.23 -10.80 1.95
N ASP A 176 -3.12 -11.12 1.23
CA ASP A 176 -2.10 -12.02 1.77
C ASP A 176 -1.49 -11.37 3.02
N THR A 177 -1.93 -11.87 4.17
CA THR A 177 -1.61 -11.21 5.44
C THR A 177 -0.14 -11.39 5.83
N PHE A 178 0.55 -12.43 5.37
CA PHE A 178 1.93 -12.64 5.76
C PHE A 178 2.93 -11.87 4.88
N LEU A 179 2.84 -11.97 3.55
CA LEU A 179 3.78 -11.29 2.63
C LEU A 179 3.27 -9.93 2.17
N GLY A 180 2.05 -9.85 1.62
CA GLY A 180 1.54 -8.67 0.93
C GLY A 180 1.11 -7.54 1.88
N VAL A 181 0.29 -7.82 2.88
CA VAL A 181 -0.29 -6.80 3.78
C VAL A 181 0.75 -5.90 4.44
N PRO A 182 1.90 -6.41 4.96
CA PRO A 182 2.94 -5.54 5.51
C PRO A 182 3.51 -4.53 4.52
N PHE A 183 3.67 -4.93 3.25
CA PHE A 183 4.11 -4.05 2.16
C PHE A 183 3.05 -2.99 1.87
N ASN A 184 1.79 -3.39 1.76
CA ASN A 184 0.68 -2.48 1.47
C ASN A 184 0.50 -1.44 2.58
N ILE A 185 0.59 -1.82 3.87
CA ILE A 185 0.53 -0.88 5.00
C ILE A 185 1.62 0.19 4.87
N ALA A 186 2.86 -0.21 4.65
CA ALA A 186 3.97 0.73 4.54
C ALA A 186 3.88 1.60 3.27
N SER A 187 3.50 1.02 2.13
CA SER A 187 3.37 1.72 0.86
C SER A 187 2.30 2.83 0.93
N TYR A 188 1.10 2.51 1.44
CA TYR A 188 0.03 3.51 1.53
C TYR A 188 0.23 4.52 2.66
N ALA A 189 0.90 4.14 3.75
CA ALA A 189 1.34 5.10 4.76
C ALA A 189 2.38 6.09 4.19
N LEU A 190 3.29 5.61 3.33
CA LEU A 190 4.25 6.45 2.63
C LEU A 190 3.56 7.39 1.64
N LEU A 191 2.61 6.89 0.83
CA LEU A 191 1.79 7.70 -0.06
C LEU A 191 1.05 8.79 0.71
N LEU A 192 0.48 8.47 1.89
CA LEU A 192 -0.18 9.45 2.75
C LEU A 192 0.78 10.57 3.20
N GLN A 193 2.01 10.22 3.65
CA GLN A 193 3.01 11.23 4.04
C GLN A 193 3.42 12.11 2.87
N MET A 194 3.68 11.53 1.69
CA MET A 194 4.01 12.26 0.48
C MET A 194 2.90 13.24 0.09
N MET A 195 1.65 12.77 0.06
CA MET A 195 0.48 13.61 -0.25
C MET A 195 0.28 14.72 0.76
N ALA A 196 0.42 14.44 2.06
CA ALA A 196 0.31 15.45 3.11
C ALA A 196 1.38 16.55 2.93
N GLN A 197 2.63 16.19 2.64
CA GLN A 197 3.70 17.15 2.39
C GLN A 197 3.41 18.07 1.21
N VAL A 198 3.09 17.52 0.03
CA VAL A 198 2.94 18.32 -1.20
C VAL A 198 1.64 19.14 -1.24
N THR A 199 0.69 18.85 -0.33
CA THR A 199 -0.57 19.58 -0.22
C THR A 199 -0.68 20.41 1.05
N GLY A 200 0.36 20.39 1.91
CA GLY A 200 0.48 21.27 3.07
C GLY A 200 -0.32 20.85 4.31
N PHE A 201 -0.74 19.59 4.40
CA PHE A 201 -1.46 19.05 5.57
C PHE A 201 -0.52 18.38 6.57
N LYS A 202 -0.97 18.25 7.83
CA LYS A 202 -0.39 17.31 8.79
C LYS A 202 -0.73 15.88 8.36
N THR A 203 0.16 14.94 8.61
CA THR A 203 -0.12 13.53 8.37
C THR A 203 -1.04 12.97 9.47
N GLY A 204 -2.12 12.32 9.07
CA GLY A 204 -3.11 11.71 9.94
C GLY A 204 -2.97 10.19 10.03
N ASP A 205 -4.08 9.48 9.83
CA ASP A 205 -4.18 8.04 10.00
C ASP A 205 -4.22 7.32 8.66
N PHE A 206 -3.52 6.20 8.56
CA PHE A 206 -3.78 5.21 7.53
C PHE A 206 -4.79 4.18 8.04
N ILE A 207 -5.90 4.01 7.31
CA ILE A 207 -6.94 3.02 7.61
C ILE A 207 -6.89 1.93 6.53
N HIS A 208 -6.72 0.69 6.94
CA HIS A 208 -6.66 -0.46 6.05
C HIS A 208 -7.90 -1.32 6.24
N THR A 209 -8.74 -1.39 5.22
CA THR A 209 -9.92 -2.25 5.14
C THR A 209 -9.66 -3.37 4.16
N THR A 210 -9.90 -4.61 4.57
CA THR A 210 -9.66 -5.79 3.74
C THR A 210 -10.93 -6.59 3.51
N GLY A 211 -11.04 -7.23 2.36
CA GLY A 211 -12.07 -8.21 2.01
C GLY A 211 -11.66 -9.61 2.44
N ASP A 212 -11.24 -10.47 1.48
CA ASP A 212 -10.67 -11.79 1.77
C ASP A 212 -9.29 -11.61 2.41
N THR A 213 -9.22 -11.84 3.72
CA THR A 213 -8.02 -11.66 4.54
C THR A 213 -7.50 -13.02 4.89
N HIS A 214 -6.41 -13.42 4.25
CA HIS A 214 -5.97 -14.82 4.27
C HIS A 214 -4.52 -15.00 4.62
N LEU A 215 -4.21 -16.22 5.00
CA LEU A 215 -2.89 -16.76 5.23
C LEU A 215 -2.75 -18.01 4.38
N TYR A 216 -1.72 -18.08 3.53
CA TYR A 216 -1.41 -19.29 2.79
C TYR A 216 -1.00 -20.42 3.73
N LEU A 217 -1.37 -21.67 3.40
CA LEU A 217 -1.10 -22.83 4.27
C LEU A 217 0.40 -23.08 4.48
N ASN A 218 1.24 -22.72 3.51
CA ASN A 218 2.70 -22.78 3.61
C ASN A 218 3.32 -21.66 4.48
N HIS A 219 2.52 -20.70 5.00
CA HIS A 219 2.97 -19.60 5.86
C HIS A 219 2.53 -19.74 7.34
N LEU A 220 1.85 -20.83 7.71
CA LEU A 220 1.28 -20.97 9.07
C LEU A 220 2.35 -20.98 10.17
N ASP A 221 3.46 -21.66 9.94
CA ASP A 221 4.55 -21.72 10.94
C ASP A 221 5.30 -20.39 11.05
N GLN A 222 5.49 -19.70 9.93
CA GLN A 222 6.06 -18.36 9.88
C GLN A 222 5.18 -17.34 10.63
N ALA A 223 3.86 -17.44 10.47
CA ALA A 223 2.91 -16.58 11.16
C ALA A 223 2.93 -16.85 12.68
N ARG A 224 2.94 -18.11 13.10
CA ARG A 224 3.08 -18.50 14.52
C ARG A 224 4.38 -17.97 15.11
N LEU A 225 5.50 -18.14 14.39
CA LEU A 225 6.79 -17.59 14.82
C LEU A 225 6.72 -16.06 14.96
N GLN A 226 6.11 -15.35 14.00
CA GLN A 226 6.00 -13.90 14.06
C GLN A 226 5.19 -13.43 15.29
N LEU A 227 4.14 -14.15 15.65
CA LEU A 227 3.32 -13.85 16.83
C LEU A 227 4.04 -14.05 18.18
N THR A 228 5.15 -14.79 18.21
CA THR A 228 5.98 -14.89 19.43
C THR A 228 6.89 -13.68 19.65
N ARG A 229 6.98 -12.75 18.69
CA ARG A 229 7.89 -11.62 18.73
C ARG A 229 7.19 -10.36 19.21
N GLU A 230 7.72 -9.74 20.24
CA GLU A 230 7.22 -8.44 20.71
C GLU A 230 7.53 -7.33 19.72
N PRO A 231 6.53 -6.48 19.38
CA PRO A 231 6.76 -5.28 18.57
C PRO A 231 7.78 -4.35 19.24
N ARG A 232 8.69 -3.80 18.44
CA ARG A 232 9.63 -2.77 18.87
C ARG A 232 9.09 -1.38 18.47
N PRO A 233 9.68 -0.28 18.98
CA PRO A 233 9.28 1.05 18.60
C PRO A 233 9.24 1.24 17.08
N LEU A 234 8.26 2.00 16.60
CA LEU A 234 8.14 2.29 15.17
C LEU A 234 9.26 3.24 14.73
N PRO A 235 9.78 3.07 13.51
CA PRO A 235 10.74 4.00 12.92
C PRO A 235 10.06 5.31 12.53
N VAL A 236 10.88 6.29 12.20
CA VAL A 236 10.46 7.56 11.62
C VAL A 236 10.86 7.60 10.15
N MET A 237 9.90 7.86 9.26
CA MET A 237 10.17 8.13 7.85
C MET A 237 10.27 9.65 7.66
N LYS A 238 11.43 10.13 7.21
CA LYS A 238 11.65 11.53 6.82
C LYS A 238 11.63 11.63 5.30
N LEU A 239 10.94 12.65 4.82
CA LEU A 239 10.90 13.01 3.41
C LEU A 239 11.74 14.26 3.19
N ASN A 240 12.39 14.38 2.01
CA ASN A 240 13.05 15.59 1.59
C ASN A 240 12.03 16.75 1.53
N PRO A 241 12.14 17.79 2.36
CA PRO A 241 11.14 18.86 2.44
C PRO A 241 11.13 19.77 1.20
N ASP A 242 12.13 19.67 0.34
CA ASP A 242 12.24 20.50 -0.87
C ASP A 242 11.38 19.97 -2.00
N VAL A 243 10.94 18.71 -1.94
CA VAL A 243 10.03 18.11 -2.94
C VAL A 243 8.64 18.69 -2.78
N LYS A 244 8.11 19.32 -3.86
CA LYS A 244 6.81 20.03 -3.88
C LYS A 244 5.75 19.39 -4.75
N SER A 245 6.11 18.40 -5.57
CA SER A 245 5.21 17.63 -6.41
C SER A 245 5.27 16.16 -6.03
N ILE A 246 4.09 15.48 -6.00
CA ILE A 246 4.01 14.04 -5.71
C ILE A 246 4.77 13.20 -6.75
N PHE A 247 5.00 13.74 -7.94
CA PHE A 247 5.65 13.07 -9.05
C PHE A 247 7.16 13.27 -9.11
N ASP A 248 7.71 14.16 -8.27
CA ASP A 248 9.13 14.54 -8.29
C ASP A 248 9.95 13.81 -7.22
N PHE A 249 9.33 12.94 -6.44
CA PHE A 249 10.06 12.13 -5.47
C PHE A 249 10.95 11.10 -6.15
N HIS A 250 12.17 10.95 -5.63
CA HIS A 250 13.15 9.93 -5.95
C HIS A 250 13.48 9.10 -4.72
N TYR A 251 14.15 7.97 -4.89
CA TYR A 251 14.47 7.07 -3.77
C TYR A 251 15.29 7.75 -2.67
N GLU A 252 16.17 8.67 -3.04
CA GLU A 252 17.07 9.43 -2.15
C GLU A 252 16.33 10.43 -1.26
N ASP A 253 15.07 10.75 -1.58
CA ASP A 253 14.24 11.66 -0.80
C ASP A 253 13.62 11.02 0.45
N PHE A 254 13.85 9.71 0.64
CA PHE A 254 13.30 8.93 1.75
C PHE A 254 14.40 8.50 2.71
N GLN A 255 14.31 8.92 3.96
CA GLN A 255 15.24 8.53 5.03
C GLN A 255 14.49 7.85 6.16
N LEU A 256 14.79 6.56 6.41
CA LEU A 256 14.23 5.81 7.53
C LEU A 256 15.18 5.89 8.73
N GLU A 257 14.67 6.32 9.89
CA GLU A 257 15.43 6.42 11.13
C GLU A 257 14.85 5.51 12.21
N GLY A 258 15.72 4.87 12.99
CA GLY A 258 15.33 4.07 14.15
C GLY A 258 14.67 2.73 13.81
N TYR A 259 14.86 2.19 12.61
CA TYR A 259 14.31 0.89 12.25
C TYR A 259 15.15 -0.25 12.82
N ASP A 260 14.67 -0.86 13.89
CA ASP A 260 15.29 -2.01 14.59
C ASP A 260 14.32 -3.22 14.58
N PRO A 261 14.13 -3.91 13.44
CA PRO A 261 13.24 -5.05 13.35
C PRO A 261 13.87 -6.33 13.87
N TRP A 262 13.00 -7.29 14.25
CA TRP A 262 13.41 -8.68 14.33
C TRP A 262 13.91 -9.18 12.97
N PRO A 263 14.76 -10.23 12.95
CA PRO A 263 15.25 -10.80 11.68
C PRO A 263 14.11 -11.16 10.71
N HIS A 264 14.44 -11.13 9.42
CA HIS A 264 13.53 -11.58 8.36
C HIS A 264 13.02 -13.01 8.64
N ILE A 265 11.78 -13.28 8.28
CA ILE A 265 11.19 -14.63 8.26
C ILE A 265 10.98 -14.99 6.79
N LYS A 266 11.73 -15.99 6.31
CA LYS A 266 11.61 -16.45 4.92
C LYS A 266 10.28 -17.15 4.70
N ALA A 267 9.62 -16.82 3.59
CA ALA A 267 8.42 -17.51 3.11
C ALA A 267 8.43 -17.46 1.57
N ASP A 268 7.92 -18.52 0.95
CA ASP A 268 7.85 -18.63 -0.50
C ASP A 268 6.58 -17.95 -1.01
N VAL A 269 6.68 -17.25 -2.14
CA VAL A 269 5.53 -16.62 -2.79
C VAL A 269 4.63 -17.71 -3.37
N SER A 270 3.33 -17.59 -3.20
CA SER A 270 2.33 -18.47 -3.84
C SER A 270 1.84 -17.79 -5.12
N VAL A 271 2.19 -18.35 -6.29
CA VAL A 271 1.92 -17.81 -7.64
C VAL A 271 0.98 -18.70 -8.45
#